data_8d6ed5c7c88210854533ec64c6341679
#
_entry.id   8d6ed5c7c88210854533ec64c6341679
#
_cell.length_a   1.000
_cell.length_b   1.000
_cell.length_c   1.000
_cell.angle_alpha   90.00
_cell.angle_beta   90.00
_cell.angle_gamma   90.00
#
_symmetry.space_group_name_H-M   'P 1'
#
loop_
_entity.id
_entity.type
_entity.pdbx_description
1 polymer ?
#
loop_
_entity_poly.entity_id
_entity_poly.type
_entity_poly.pdbx_seq_one_letter_code
_entity_poly.pdbx_strand_id
1 'polypeptide(L)'
;MGRGVVEVGSTVAGYAVQDAPELEGLDMPMIAPDPELAWELAEAYKPVMADAMAERFEGAQLLAIVPYPSQMVFCNAELEGLDDLAGKSVRASGRTTAEFLEALGAEGITLDFSEVPGALQRGVVDCAVTGSLSGYSSGWHEVSTHLYPLPVGGWDHVVTAMSGEKWNSLSGDMQEWLLEEIATHYETPVWEDAARETEEGIACLTGQGECGRGDPGSMVLVEATEEDFARATRHLEETVIPSWAQRVDAEWVDRWNDTIGAATGITAER
;
A
#
# COMPACT_ATOMS: atom_id res chain seq x y z
N MET A 1 -20.15 0.47 -6.84
CA MET A 1 -20.95 -0.68 -6.33
C MET A 1 -22.32 -0.22 -5.84
N GLY A 2 -22.42 0.78 -4.97
CA GLY A 2 -23.67 1.21 -4.34
C GLY A 2 -24.82 1.62 -5.27
N ARG A 3 -24.59 1.82 -6.56
CA ARG A 3 -25.66 2.12 -7.53
C ARG A 3 -26.03 0.95 -8.43
N GLY A 4 -25.64 -0.29 -8.11
CA GLY A 4 -25.97 -1.49 -8.88
C GLY A 4 -25.32 -1.59 -10.28
N VAL A 5 -24.37 -0.71 -10.59
CA VAL A 5 -23.69 -0.70 -11.91
C VAL A 5 -22.65 -1.81 -12.01
N VAL A 6 -22.01 -2.16 -10.87
CA VAL A 6 -21.01 -3.23 -10.76
C VAL A 6 -21.37 -4.11 -9.58
N GLU A 7 -21.53 -5.41 -9.83
CA GLU A 7 -21.86 -6.37 -8.77
C GLU A 7 -20.62 -6.77 -7.95
N VAL A 8 -19.47 -6.96 -8.59
CA VAL A 8 -18.18 -7.28 -7.98
C VAL A 8 -17.12 -6.36 -8.57
N GLY A 9 -16.24 -5.84 -7.74
CA GLY A 9 -15.13 -5.01 -8.19
C GLY A 9 -13.94 -5.07 -7.26
N SER A 10 -12.77 -4.82 -7.82
CA SER A 10 -11.52 -4.71 -7.09
C SER A 10 -10.92 -3.32 -7.32
N THR A 11 -10.36 -2.75 -6.27
CA THR A 11 -9.65 -1.46 -6.32
C THR A 11 -8.62 -1.38 -5.22
N VAL A 12 -7.60 -0.55 -5.41
CA VAL A 12 -6.71 -0.16 -4.31
C VAL A 12 -7.52 0.54 -3.23
N ALA A 13 -7.37 0.13 -1.97
CA ALA A 13 -8.10 0.70 -0.83
C ALA A 13 -7.92 2.21 -0.73
N GLY A 14 -6.71 2.71 -1.03
CA GLY A 14 -6.37 4.13 -1.05
C GLY A 14 -7.24 5.01 -1.95
N TYR A 15 -7.90 4.45 -2.97
CA TYR A 15 -8.83 5.22 -3.83
C TYR A 15 -10.22 5.41 -3.21
N ALA A 16 -10.54 4.69 -2.15
CA ALA A 16 -11.82 4.76 -1.45
C ALA A 16 -11.76 5.57 -0.13
N VAL A 17 -10.59 6.02 0.29
CA VAL A 17 -10.36 6.63 1.62
C VAL A 17 -11.01 8.00 1.82
N GLN A 18 -11.41 8.68 0.76
CA GLN A 18 -12.19 9.91 0.91
C GLN A 18 -13.58 9.65 1.49
N ASP A 19 -14.17 8.50 1.14
CA ASP A 19 -15.47 8.06 1.63
C ASP A 19 -15.35 7.15 2.87
N ALA A 20 -14.25 6.43 3.01
CA ALA A 20 -13.96 5.47 4.08
C ALA A 20 -12.51 5.61 4.59
N PRO A 21 -12.19 6.65 5.38
CA PRO A 21 -10.83 6.88 5.89
C PRO A 21 -10.31 5.77 6.80
N GLU A 22 -11.19 4.93 7.32
CA GLU A 22 -10.88 3.73 8.09
C GLU A 22 -9.97 2.76 7.32
N LEU A 23 -10.11 2.72 5.98
CA LEU A 23 -9.32 1.84 5.12
C LEU A 23 -7.83 2.22 5.08
N GLU A 24 -7.48 3.48 5.39
CA GLU A 24 -6.07 3.90 5.50
C GLU A 24 -5.35 3.20 6.66
N GLY A 25 -6.09 2.73 7.68
CA GLY A 25 -5.52 2.13 8.88
C GLY A 25 -4.66 0.88 8.64
N LEU A 26 -4.92 0.13 7.57
CA LEU A 26 -4.12 -1.03 7.19
C LEU A 26 -2.87 -0.67 6.39
N ASP A 27 -2.93 0.40 5.59
CA ASP A 27 -1.91 0.69 4.57
C ASP A 27 -1.15 1.98 4.88
N MET A 28 -0.51 1.98 6.05
CA MET A 28 0.35 3.08 6.47
C MET A 28 1.82 2.80 6.12
N PRO A 29 2.58 3.83 5.74
CA PRO A 29 4.04 3.73 5.57
C PRO A 29 4.70 3.04 6.75
N MET A 30 5.60 2.09 6.50
CA MET A 30 6.41 1.43 7.53
C MET A 30 5.66 0.58 8.57
N ILE A 31 4.32 0.47 8.52
CA ILE A 31 3.55 -0.29 9.51
C ILE A 31 3.89 -1.80 9.48
N ALA A 32 4.21 -2.30 8.29
CA ALA A 32 4.66 -3.67 8.08
C ALA A 32 5.91 -3.66 7.19
N PRO A 33 7.12 -3.86 7.75
CA PRO A 33 8.36 -3.84 6.98
C PRO A 33 8.58 -5.07 6.10
N ASP A 34 7.85 -6.16 6.36
CA ASP A 34 7.97 -7.43 5.65
C ASP A 34 6.57 -8.01 5.31
N PRO A 35 6.48 -8.93 4.33
CA PRO A 35 5.21 -9.47 3.87
C PRO A 35 4.51 -10.37 4.91
N GLU A 36 5.24 -11.01 5.79
CA GLU A 36 4.67 -11.87 6.84
C GLU A 36 3.86 -11.02 7.82
N LEU A 37 4.43 -9.92 8.32
CA LEU A 37 3.72 -9.00 9.19
C LEU A 37 2.57 -8.30 8.42
N ALA A 38 2.79 -7.92 7.17
CA ALA A 38 1.74 -7.31 6.36
C ALA A 38 0.50 -8.22 6.23
N TRP A 39 0.73 -9.51 6.03
CA TRP A 39 -0.37 -10.49 5.97
C TRP A 39 -1.06 -10.65 7.33
N GLU A 40 -0.28 -10.77 8.42
CA GLU A 40 -0.85 -10.84 9.78
C GLU A 40 -1.74 -9.63 10.08
N LEU A 41 -1.27 -8.41 9.75
CA LEU A 41 -2.03 -7.18 9.94
C LEU A 41 -3.29 -7.15 9.07
N ALA A 42 -3.21 -7.60 7.81
CA ALA A 42 -4.36 -7.67 6.92
C ALA A 42 -5.43 -8.63 7.47
N GLU A 43 -5.06 -9.81 7.93
CA GLU A 43 -5.98 -10.77 8.55
C GLU A 43 -6.62 -10.20 9.83
N ALA A 44 -5.82 -9.56 10.69
CA ALA A 44 -6.31 -8.96 11.93
C ALA A 44 -7.28 -7.79 11.68
N TYR A 45 -7.00 -6.98 10.66
CA TYR A 45 -7.80 -5.78 10.35
C TYR A 45 -8.94 -6.03 9.36
N LYS A 46 -8.98 -7.17 8.69
CA LYS A 46 -10.01 -7.53 7.70
C LYS A 46 -11.45 -7.38 8.23
N PRO A 47 -11.80 -7.78 9.47
CA PRO A 47 -13.14 -7.54 10.02
C PRO A 47 -13.46 -6.06 10.17
N VAL A 48 -12.46 -5.23 10.53
CA VAL A 48 -12.64 -3.77 10.66
C VAL A 48 -12.91 -3.15 9.29
N MET A 49 -12.14 -3.54 8.26
CA MET A 49 -12.36 -3.08 6.88
C MET A 49 -13.71 -3.56 6.34
N ALA A 50 -14.12 -4.77 6.65
CA ALA A 50 -15.43 -5.30 6.22
C ALA A 50 -16.58 -4.47 6.76
N ASP A 51 -16.54 -4.12 8.04
CA ASP A 51 -17.56 -3.29 8.67
C ASP A 51 -17.55 -1.85 8.13
N ALA A 52 -16.36 -1.26 7.95
CA ALA A 52 -16.22 0.05 7.35
C ALA A 52 -16.79 0.08 5.92
N MET A 53 -16.47 -0.93 5.10
CA MET A 53 -17.00 -1.03 3.74
C MET A 53 -18.52 -1.23 3.72
N ALA A 54 -19.07 -2.06 4.62
CA ALA A 54 -20.50 -2.26 4.72
C ALA A 54 -21.24 -0.97 5.13
N GLU A 55 -20.66 -0.21 6.06
CA GLU A 55 -21.23 1.05 6.52
C GLU A 55 -21.18 2.15 5.45
N ARG A 56 -20.02 2.31 4.80
CA ARG A 56 -19.75 3.41 3.87
C ARG A 56 -20.28 3.15 2.44
N PHE A 57 -20.43 1.89 2.03
CA PHE A 57 -20.76 1.51 0.64
C PHE A 57 -22.01 0.64 0.52
N GLU A 58 -23.12 1.05 1.15
CA GLU A 58 -24.46 0.47 1.00
C GLU A 58 -24.49 -1.06 1.25
N GLY A 59 -23.84 -1.51 2.31
CA GLY A 59 -23.80 -2.93 2.68
C GLY A 59 -22.85 -3.78 1.81
N ALA A 60 -21.86 -3.16 1.18
CA ALA A 60 -20.88 -3.90 0.39
C ALA A 60 -20.17 -4.97 1.23
N GLN A 61 -20.08 -6.17 0.69
CA GLN A 61 -19.39 -7.30 1.32
C GLN A 61 -17.93 -7.34 0.87
N LEU A 62 -16.99 -7.20 1.79
CA LEU A 62 -15.57 -7.44 1.55
C LEU A 62 -15.37 -8.95 1.28
N LEU A 63 -14.71 -9.28 0.18
CA LEU A 63 -14.40 -10.65 -0.22
C LEU A 63 -12.94 -11.03 0.00
N ALA A 64 -12.02 -10.11 -0.34
CA ALA A 64 -10.58 -10.33 -0.21
C ALA A 64 -9.82 -9.02 0.01
N ILE A 65 -8.66 -9.14 0.66
CA ILE A 65 -7.62 -8.11 0.73
C ILE A 65 -6.32 -8.76 0.26
N VAL A 66 -5.73 -8.22 -0.81
CA VAL A 66 -4.45 -8.72 -1.33
C VAL A 66 -3.46 -7.56 -1.48
N PRO A 67 -2.14 -7.80 -1.30
CA PRO A 67 -1.13 -6.76 -1.43
C PRO A 67 -0.74 -6.54 -2.90
N TYR A 68 -0.20 -5.35 -3.20
CA TYR A 68 0.85 -5.19 -4.19
C TYR A 68 2.22 -5.45 -3.53
N PRO A 69 3.31 -5.64 -4.31
CA PRO A 69 4.67 -5.65 -3.75
C PRO A 69 4.94 -4.39 -2.93
N SER A 70 5.83 -4.50 -1.94
CA SER A 70 6.22 -3.39 -1.08
C SER A 70 6.49 -2.11 -1.87
N GLN A 71 5.89 -1.02 -1.43
CA GLN A 71 5.94 0.29 -2.11
C GLN A 71 7.21 1.03 -1.72
N MET A 72 8.15 1.14 -2.64
CA MET A 72 9.48 1.72 -2.45
C MET A 72 9.70 2.96 -3.31
N VAL A 73 10.83 3.65 -3.11
CA VAL A 73 11.12 4.92 -3.79
C VAL A 73 11.93 4.70 -5.05
N PHE A 74 11.47 5.26 -6.15
CA PHE A 74 12.15 5.38 -7.44
C PHE A 74 12.57 6.83 -7.63
N CYS A 75 13.85 7.14 -7.79
CA CYS A 75 14.32 8.50 -8.01
C CYS A 75 15.05 8.66 -9.34
N ASN A 76 14.78 9.77 -10.03
CA ASN A 76 15.59 10.26 -11.15
C ASN A 76 16.57 11.36 -10.67
N ALA A 77 17.16 11.13 -9.49
CA ALA A 77 18.14 11.99 -8.84
C ALA A 77 19.04 11.12 -7.97
N GLU A 78 20.20 11.62 -7.58
CA GLU A 78 21.07 10.93 -6.63
C GLU A 78 20.37 10.79 -5.29
N LEU A 79 20.46 9.60 -4.72
CA LEU A 79 19.88 9.20 -3.43
C LEU A 79 20.85 8.23 -2.75
N GLU A 80 21.30 8.55 -1.55
CA GLU A 80 22.18 7.70 -0.74
C GLU A 80 21.47 7.15 0.50
N GLY A 81 20.30 7.74 0.88
CA GLY A 81 19.50 7.33 2.03
C GLY A 81 18.26 8.19 2.26
N LEU A 82 17.63 7.99 3.41
CA LEU A 82 16.36 8.62 3.76
C LEU A 82 16.41 10.16 3.77
N ASP A 83 17.54 10.74 4.22
CA ASP A 83 17.71 12.20 4.33
C ASP A 83 17.69 12.93 2.99
N ASP A 84 18.08 12.25 1.95
CA ASP A 84 18.13 12.85 0.61
C ASP A 84 16.75 13.06 -0.01
N LEU A 85 15.69 12.53 0.61
CA LEU A 85 14.32 12.85 0.23
C LEU A 85 13.92 14.27 0.61
N ALA A 86 14.57 14.87 1.62
CA ALA A 86 14.28 16.24 2.03
C ALA A 86 14.49 17.24 0.87
N GLY A 87 13.46 18.05 0.63
CA GLY A 87 13.45 19.04 -0.44
C GLY A 87 13.18 18.50 -1.84
N LYS A 88 13.02 17.18 -2.02
CA LYS A 88 12.62 16.58 -3.30
C LYS A 88 11.10 16.56 -3.46
N SER A 89 10.64 16.69 -4.70
CA SER A 89 9.25 16.44 -5.07
C SER A 89 9.06 14.93 -5.30
N VAL A 90 8.19 14.31 -4.52
CA VAL A 90 7.98 12.86 -4.53
C VAL A 90 6.52 12.53 -4.79
N ARG A 91 6.24 11.79 -5.85
CA ARG A 91 4.88 11.29 -6.09
C ARG A 91 4.51 10.24 -5.06
N ALA A 92 3.41 10.45 -4.37
CA ALA A 92 2.77 9.53 -3.44
C ALA A 92 1.60 8.78 -4.11
N SER A 93 1.35 7.53 -3.71
CA SER A 93 0.19 6.74 -4.13
C SER A 93 -1.08 7.13 -3.38
N GLY A 94 -0.95 7.63 -2.15
CA GLY A 94 -2.07 7.99 -1.27
C GLY A 94 -1.71 9.08 -0.27
N ARG A 95 -2.70 9.42 0.56
CA ARG A 95 -2.58 10.49 1.56
C ARG A 95 -1.56 10.17 2.65
N THR A 96 -1.61 8.99 3.23
CA THR A 96 -0.69 8.56 4.30
C THR A 96 0.76 8.58 3.83
N THR A 97 1.01 8.16 2.59
CA THR A 97 2.33 8.25 1.95
C THR A 97 2.76 9.70 1.76
N ALA A 98 1.86 10.60 1.32
CA ALA A 98 2.18 12.02 1.16
C ALA A 98 2.52 12.67 2.50
N GLU A 99 1.71 12.45 3.55
CA GLU A 99 1.95 12.95 4.90
C GLU A 99 3.28 12.42 5.47
N PHE A 100 3.62 11.17 5.20
CA PHE A 100 4.90 10.58 5.61
C PHE A 100 6.08 11.25 4.90
N LEU A 101 5.99 11.47 3.58
CA LEU A 101 7.02 12.17 2.81
C LEU A 101 7.20 13.61 3.27
N GLU A 102 6.11 14.30 3.58
CA GLU A 102 6.15 15.66 4.14
C GLU A 102 6.82 15.69 5.52
N ALA A 103 6.60 14.67 6.36
CA ALA A 103 7.30 14.54 7.65
C ALA A 103 8.81 14.33 7.48
N LEU A 104 9.26 13.78 6.35
CA LEU A 104 10.68 13.67 5.99
C LEU A 104 11.23 14.96 5.35
N GLY A 105 10.41 15.99 5.17
CA GLY A 105 10.80 17.25 4.53
C GLY A 105 10.77 17.21 3.00
N ALA A 106 10.18 16.19 2.40
CA ALA A 106 9.90 16.13 0.97
C ALA A 106 8.58 16.87 0.63
N GLU A 107 8.34 17.13 -0.65
CA GLU A 107 7.04 17.59 -1.15
C GLU A 107 6.26 16.40 -1.70
N GLY A 108 5.22 15.97 -0.98
CA GLY A 108 4.34 14.87 -1.39
C GLY A 108 3.37 15.32 -2.49
N ILE A 109 3.47 14.74 -3.68
CA ILE A 109 2.63 15.11 -4.84
C ILE A 109 1.75 13.92 -5.23
N THR A 110 0.44 14.13 -5.29
CA THR A 110 -0.50 13.12 -5.78
C THR A 110 -0.62 13.21 -7.30
N LEU A 111 -0.27 12.14 -7.99
CA LEU A 111 -0.42 11.97 -9.44
C LEU A 111 -0.96 10.58 -9.75
N ASP A 112 -1.74 10.46 -10.83
CA ASP A 112 -2.17 9.17 -11.34
C ASP A 112 -0.96 8.31 -11.76
N PHE A 113 -1.04 7.00 -11.52
CA PHE A 113 0.05 6.06 -11.80
C PHE A 113 0.56 6.14 -13.25
N SER A 114 -0.36 6.27 -14.20
CA SER A 114 -0.04 6.35 -15.63
C SER A 114 0.71 7.63 -16.05
N GLU A 115 0.66 8.68 -15.23
CA GLU A 115 1.33 9.96 -15.52
C GLU A 115 2.78 10.01 -15.00
N VAL A 116 3.12 9.10 -14.07
CA VAL A 116 4.40 9.12 -13.34
C VAL A 116 5.62 8.98 -14.24
N PRO A 117 5.70 8.05 -15.21
CA PRO A 117 6.89 7.95 -16.07
C PRO A 117 7.18 9.26 -16.80
N GLY A 118 6.14 9.90 -17.32
CA GLY A 118 6.27 11.19 -17.96
C GLY A 118 6.64 12.33 -17.01
N ALA A 119 6.19 12.29 -15.76
CA ALA A 119 6.51 13.28 -14.74
C ALA A 119 8.00 13.16 -14.30
N LEU A 120 8.48 11.95 -14.03
CA LEU A 120 9.89 11.68 -13.74
C LEU A 120 10.80 12.10 -14.89
N GLN A 121 10.46 11.72 -16.13
CA GLN A 121 11.25 12.06 -17.32
C GLN A 121 11.39 13.57 -17.53
N ARG A 122 10.34 14.33 -17.24
CA ARG A 122 10.34 15.81 -17.41
C ARG A 122 10.83 16.57 -16.16
N GLY A 123 11.14 15.88 -15.06
CA GLY A 123 11.53 16.51 -13.81
C GLY A 123 10.38 17.29 -13.15
N VAL A 124 9.13 16.87 -13.36
CA VAL A 124 7.96 17.40 -12.62
C VAL A 124 7.97 16.87 -11.19
N VAL A 125 8.43 15.62 -11.03
CA VAL A 125 8.77 15.02 -9.74
C VAL A 125 10.19 14.47 -9.83
N ASP A 126 10.94 14.53 -8.73
CA ASP A 126 12.28 13.98 -8.60
C ASP A 126 12.23 12.48 -8.36
N CYS A 127 11.24 12.06 -7.57
CA CYS A 127 11.05 10.66 -7.16
C CYS A 127 9.56 10.28 -7.22
N ALA A 128 9.30 8.98 -7.11
CA ALA A 128 7.94 8.45 -7.01
C ALA A 128 7.91 7.14 -6.22
N VAL A 129 6.78 6.85 -5.59
CA VAL A 129 6.56 5.64 -4.79
C VAL A 129 5.65 4.68 -5.54
N THR A 130 6.10 3.42 -5.67
CA THR A 130 5.32 2.28 -6.15
C THR A 130 5.99 0.95 -5.79
N GLY A 131 5.28 -0.17 -6.00
CA GLY A 131 5.84 -1.51 -5.84
C GLY A 131 6.94 -1.81 -6.85
N SER A 132 7.92 -2.63 -6.45
CA SER A 132 9.07 -2.98 -7.30
C SER A 132 8.65 -3.55 -8.65
N LEU A 133 7.83 -4.60 -8.65
CA LEU A 133 7.39 -5.24 -9.88
C LEU A 133 6.43 -4.35 -10.71
N SER A 134 5.62 -3.54 -10.04
CA SER A 134 4.75 -2.54 -10.71
C SER A 134 5.56 -1.49 -11.45
N GLY A 135 6.62 -0.97 -10.81
CA GLY A 135 7.54 -0.02 -11.41
C GLY A 135 8.30 -0.62 -12.60
N TYR A 136 8.77 -1.86 -12.47
CA TYR A 136 9.42 -2.56 -13.59
C TYR A 136 8.46 -2.75 -14.77
N SER A 137 7.28 -3.32 -14.53
CA SER A 137 6.29 -3.61 -15.57
C SER A 137 5.78 -2.36 -16.30
N SER A 138 5.84 -1.20 -15.64
CA SER A 138 5.41 0.09 -16.20
C SER A 138 6.57 0.94 -16.73
N GLY A 139 7.78 0.38 -16.82
CA GLY A 139 8.94 1.03 -17.43
C GLY A 139 9.54 2.18 -16.59
N TRP A 140 9.31 2.21 -15.28
CA TRP A 140 9.87 3.29 -14.44
C TRP A 140 11.40 3.24 -14.37
N HIS A 141 12.01 2.07 -14.55
CA HIS A 141 13.45 1.90 -14.65
C HIS A 141 14.08 2.59 -15.88
N GLU A 142 13.30 2.95 -16.89
CA GLU A 142 13.77 3.69 -18.05
C GLU A 142 13.90 5.20 -17.78
N VAL A 143 13.26 5.69 -16.72
CA VAL A 143 13.17 7.11 -16.37
C VAL A 143 13.62 7.41 -14.94
N SER A 144 14.15 6.41 -14.22
CA SER A 144 14.69 6.51 -12.87
C SER A 144 16.08 5.90 -12.82
N THR A 145 16.91 6.40 -11.91
CA THR A 145 18.32 5.98 -11.77
C THR A 145 18.58 5.24 -10.45
N HIS A 146 17.82 5.52 -9.41
CA HIS A 146 18.01 4.97 -8.06
C HIS A 146 16.72 4.33 -7.55
N LEU A 147 16.88 3.17 -6.91
CA LEU A 147 15.84 2.44 -6.20
C LEU A 147 16.19 2.39 -4.71
N TYR A 148 15.30 2.90 -3.85
CA TYR A 148 15.46 2.84 -2.40
C TYR A 148 14.37 1.94 -1.80
N PRO A 149 14.73 0.73 -1.32
CA PRO A 149 13.79 -0.33 -0.99
C PRO A 149 13.21 -0.20 0.42
N LEU A 150 12.99 1.03 0.91
CA LEU A 150 12.29 1.29 2.16
C LEU A 150 10.78 1.32 1.88
N PRO A 151 9.92 0.62 2.64
CA PRO A 151 8.48 0.51 2.38
C PRO A 151 7.70 1.77 2.78
N VAL A 152 8.07 2.91 2.19
CA VAL A 152 7.50 4.24 2.48
C VAL A 152 6.06 4.42 2.00
N GLY A 153 5.55 3.53 1.19
CA GLY A 153 4.18 3.56 0.66
C GLY A 153 3.31 2.38 1.15
N GLY A 154 3.80 1.58 2.09
CA GLY A 154 3.08 0.39 2.54
C GLY A 154 3.02 -0.71 1.48
N TRP A 155 1.88 -1.40 1.39
CA TRP A 155 1.64 -2.55 0.50
C TRP A 155 0.57 -2.28 -0.55
N ASP A 156 -0.02 -1.07 -0.55
CA ASP A 156 -1.02 -0.61 -1.52
C ASP A 156 -2.15 -1.65 -1.71
N HIS A 157 -2.76 -2.06 -0.60
CA HIS A 157 -3.70 -3.17 -0.52
C HIS A 157 -4.88 -2.99 -1.48
N VAL A 158 -5.17 -4.05 -2.24
CA VAL A 158 -6.34 -4.15 -3.10
C VAL A 158 -7.46 -4.84 -2.34
N VAL A 159 -8.62 -4.19 -2.28
CA VAL A 159 -9.86 -4.76 -1.76
C VAL A 159 -10.73 -5.25 -2.90
N THR A 160 -11.23 -6.46 -2.77
CA THR A 160 -12.26 -7.03 -3.65
C THR A 160 -13.55 -7.10 -2.88
N ALA A 161 -14.63 -6.55 -3.43
CA ALA A 161 -15.92 -6.52 -2.75
C ALA A 161 -17.08 -6.81 -3.70
N MET A 162 -18.20 -7.26 -3.12
CA MET A 162 -19.48 -7.46 -3.79
C MET A 162 -20.50 -6.43 -3.29
N SER A 163 -21.40 -5.96 -4.15
CA SER A 163 -22.50 -5.10 -3.72
C SER A 163 -23.38 -5.81 -2.71
N GLY A 164 -23.87 -5.08 -1.68
CA GLY A 164 -24.71 -5.65 -0.64
C GLY A 164 -26.01 -6.26 -1.18
N GLU A 165 -26.60 -5.67 -2.22
CA GLU A 165 -27.78 -6.23 -2.88
C GLU A 165 -27.49 -7.61 -3.46
N LYS A 166 -26.38 -7.75 -4.19
CA LYS A 166 -25.98 -9.03 -4.78
C LYS A 166 -25.63 -10.05 -3.71
N TRP A 167 -24.85 -9.66 -2.72
CA TRP A 167 -24.47 -10.54 -1.62
C TRP A 167 -25.68 -11.11 -0.90
N ASN A 168 -26.66 -10.27 -0.56
CA ASN A 168 -27.88 -10.65 0.13
C ASN A 168 -28.83 -11.49 -0.74
N SER A 169 -28.64 -11.53 -2.06
CA SER A 169 -29.40 -12.41 -2.96
C SER A 169 -28.87 -13.85 -2.99
N LEU A 170 -27.67 -14.10 -2.47
CA LEU A 170 -27.07 -15.43 -2.39
C LEU A 170 -27.63 -16.19 -1.16
N SER A 171 -27.70 -17.52 -1.26
CA SER A 171 -27.96 -18.35 -0.07
C SER A 171 -26.74 -18.33 0.86
N GLY A 172 -26.94 -18.61 2.17
CA GLY A 172 -25.85 -18.70 3.14
C GLY A 172 -24.75 -19.69 2.72
N ASP A 173 -25.14 -20.87 2.24
CA ASP A 173 -24.18 -21.87 1.73
C ASP A 173 -23.35 -21.34 0.55
N MET A 174 -23.95 -20.51 -0.32
CA MET A 174 -23.23 -19.88 -1.46
C MET A 174 -22.30 -18.78 -0.99
N GLN A 175 -22.70 -18.00 0.01
CA GLN A 175 -21.86 -16.97 0.61
C GLN A 175 -20.62 -17.59 1.27
N GLU A 176 -20.80 -18.64 2.06
CA GLU A 176 -19.71 -19.35 2.75
C GLU A 176 -18.76 -20.00 1.72
N TRP A 177 -19.31 -20.73 0.75
CA TRP A 177 -18.54 -21.33 -0.34
C TRP A 177 -17.72 -20.28 -1.11
N LEU A 178 -18.32 -19.13 -1.46
CA LEU A 178 -17.64 -18.09 -2.22
C LEU A 178 -16.46 -17.49 -1.44
N LEU A 179 -16.62 -17.23 -0.14
CA LEU A 179 -15.53 -16.73 0.71
C LEU A 179 -14.40 -17.76 0.82
N GLU A 180 -14.72 -19.05 0.99
CA GLU A 180 -13.72 -20.12 1.07
C GLU A 180 -12.93 -20.27 -0.25
N GLU A 181 -13.62 -20.25 -1.40
CA GLU A 181 -12.97 -20.35 -2.71
C GLU A 181 -12.08 -19.15 -3.02
N ILE A 182 -12.54 -17.93 -2.68
CA ILE A 182 -11.75 -16.71 -2.86
C ILE A 182 -10.52 -16.73 -1.94
N ALA A 183 -10.68 -17.10 -0.68
CA ALA A 183 -9.56 -17.19 0.24
C ALA A 183 -8.53 -18.22 -0.24
N THR A 184 -8.98 -19.40 -0.67
CA THR A 184 -8.11 -20.53 -1.07
C THR A 184 -7.42 -20.29 -2.41
N HIS A 185 -8.14 -19.75 -3.41
CA HIS A 185 -7.67 -19.71 -4.80
C HIS A 185 -7.23 -18.33 -5.28
N TYR A 186 -7.46 -17.29 -4.50
CA TYR A 186 -7.06 -15.92 -4.85
C TYR A 186 -6.25 -15.25 -3.73
N GLU A 187 -6.83 -15.09 -2.54
CA GLU A 187 -6.21 -14.28 -1.48
C GLU A 187 -4.91 -14.92 -0.97
N THR A 188 -4.97 -16.15 -0.50
CA THR A 188 -3.80 -16.88 0.03
C THR A 188 -2.65 -16.99 -0.97
N PRO A 189 -2.87 -17.44 -2.24
CA PRO A 189 -1.77 -17.51 -3.21
C PRO A 189 -1.10 -16.17 -3.51
N VAL A 190 -1.84 -15.06 -3.51
CA VAL A 190 -1.27 -13.73 -3.74
C VAL A 190 -0.39 -13.31 -2.57
N TRP A 191 -0.81 -13.57 -1.33
CA TRP A 191 0.01 -13.30 -0.14
C TRP A 191 1.27 -14.16 -0.09
N GLU A 192 1.18 -15.46 -0.40
CA GLU A 192 2.33 -16.36 -0.48
C GLU A 192 3.37 -15.91 -1.52
N ASP A 193 2.93 -15.21 -2.56
CA ASP A 193 3.78 -14.74 -3.66
C ASP A 193 4.37 -13.33 -3.44
N ALA A 194 3.86 -12.56 -2.48
CA ALA A 194 4.21 -11.15 -2.29
C ALA A 194 5.71 -10.90 -2.05
N ALA A 195 6.35 -11.74 -1.23
CA ALA A 195 7.80 -11.66 -0.97
C ALA A 195 8.60 -11.89 -2.26
N ARG A 196 8.27 -12.98 -2.99
CA ARG A 196 8.93 -13.34 -4.24
C ARG A 196 8.76 -12.26 -5.32
N GLU A 197 7.58 -11.68 -5.45
CA GLU A 197 7.33 -10.60 -6.41
C GLU A 197 8.11 -9.32 -6.06
N THR A 198 8.28 -9.03 -4.77
CA THR A 198 9.10 -7.91 -4.31
C THR A 198 10.57 -8.10 -4.70
N GLU A 199 11.12 -9.28 -4.42
CA GLU A 199 12.51 -9.63 -4.73
C GLU A 199 12.78 -9.69 -6.24
N GLU A 200 11.89 -10.32 -7.00
CA GLU A 200 11.97 -10.39 -8.48
C GLU A 200 11.91 -9.00 -9.09
N GLY A 201 11.02 -8.13 -8.58
CA GLY A 201 10.94 -6.73 -9.01
C GLY A 201 12.24 -5.98 -8.80
N ILE A 202 12.87 -6.09 -7.63
CA ILE A 202 14.16 -5.46 -7.33
C ILE A 202 15.26 -6.01 -8.27
N ALA A 203 15.31 -7.33 -8.46
CA ALA A 203 16.27 -7.95 -9.37
C ALA A 203 16.09 -7.45 -10.81
N CYS A 204 14.87 -7.35 -11.29
CA CYS A 204 14.55 -6.82 -12.62
C CYS A 204 14.90 -5.33 -12.77
N LEU A 205 14.69 -4.51 -11.76
CA LEU A 205 14.97 -3.07 -11.78
C LEU A 205 16.47 -2.77 -11.78
N THR A 206 17.24 -3.55 -11.03
CA THR A 206 18.66 -3.27 -10.74
C THR A 206 19.63 -4.10 -11.56
N GLY A 207 19.17 -5.19 -12.14
CA GLY A 207 20.04 -6.19 -12.77
C GLY A 207 20.86 -7.01 -11.77
N GLN A 208 20.54 -6.93 -10.48
CA GLN A 208 21.21 -7.68 -9.40
C GLN A 208 20.38 -8.91 -9.05
N GLY A 209 20.51 -9.97 -9.84
CA GLY A 209 19.77 -11.21 -9.67
C GLY A 209 19.13 -11.69 -10.96
N GLU A 210 18.26 -12.70 -10.86
CA GLU A 210 17.54 -13.26 -12.00
C GLU A 210 16.24 -12.48 -12.22
N CYS A 211 16.05 -11.94 -13.43
CA CYS A 211 14.81 -11.32 -13.86
C CYS A 211 14.05 -12.27 -14.79
N GLY A 212 12.97 -12.87 -14.27
CA GLY A 212 12.09 -13.75 -15.06
C GLY A 212 11.09 -13.03 -15.96
N ARG A 213 11.06 -11.68 -15.93
CA ARG A 213 10.00 -10.87 -16.58
C ARG A 213 10.44 -10.17 -17.86
N GLY A 214 11.74 -10.16 -18.17
CA GLY A 214 12.27 -9.50 -19.36
C GLY A 214 13.71 -9.04 -19.20
N ASP A 215 14.12 -8.02 -19.96
CA ASP A 215 15.46 -7.47 -19.88
C ASP A 215 15.62 -6.65 -18.57
N PRO A 216 16.67 -6.93 -17.78
CA PRO A 216 16.86 -6.21 -16.52
C PRO A 216 17.24 -4.74 -16.75
N GLY A 217 16.82 -3.88 -15.83
CA GLY A 217 17.27 -2.51 -15.72
C GLY A 217 18.69 -2.41 -15.14
N SER A 218 19.08 -1.18 -14.82
CA SER A 218 20.42 -0.89 -14.27
C SER A 218 20.36 0.18 -13.17
N MET A 219 19.25 0.23 -12.44
CA MET A 219 19.09 1.18 -11.34
C MET A 219 20.09 0.88 -10.22
N VAL A 220 20.58 1.95 -9.60
CA VAL A 220 21.40 1.83 -8.39
C VAL A 220 20.48 1.45 -7.23
N LEU A 221 20.77 0.30 -6.60
CA LEU A 221 20.08 -0.09 -5.38
C LEU A 221 20.71 0.66 -4.20
N VAL A 222 19.94 1.51 -3.57
CA VAL A 222 20.34 2.27 -2.36
C VAL A 222 20.16 1.37 -1.15
N GLU A 223 21.11 1.34 -0.24
CA GLU A 223 21.01 0.57 1.00
C GLU A 223 20.04 1.26 1.97
N ALA A 224 19.01 0.54 2.42
CA ALA A 224 18.17 0.98 3.53
C ALA A 224 18.78 0.48 4.85
N THR A 225 19.26 1.40 5.66
CA THR A 225 19.94 1.07 6.92
C THR A 225 18.95 0.85 8.06
N GLU A 226 19.38 0.18 9.13
CA GLU A 226 18.57 0.05 10.37
C GLU A 226 18.22 1.43 10.97
N GLU A 227 19.10 2.43 10.80
CA GLU A 227 18.82 3.80 11.24
C GLU A 227 17.71 4.44 10.41
N ASP A 228 17.68 4.21 9.09
CA ASP A 228 16.61 4.68 8.22
C ASP A 228 15.25 4.05 8.62
N PHE A 229 15.22 2.74 8.86
CA PHE A 229 14.02 2.06 9.36
C PHE A 229 13.55 2.65 10.69
N ALA A 230 14.44 2.83 11.66
CA ALA A 230 14.09 3.38 12.97
C ALA A 230 13.59 4.83 12.90
N ARG A 231 14.13 5.63 11.99
CA ARG A 231 13.70 7.03 11.76
C ARG A 231 12.36 7.07 11.04
N ALA A 232 12.20 6.28 10.01
CA ALA A 232 10.97 6.15 9.27
C ALA A 232 9.80 5.70 10.17
N THR A 233 10.02 4.70 11.03
CA THR A 233 9.02 4.26 12.01
C THR A 233 8.62 5.39 12.97
N ARG A 234 9.57 6.22 13.45
CA ARG A 234 9.22 7.39 14.28
C ARG A 234 8.30 8.37 13.55
N HIS A 235 8.52 8.65 12.25
CA HIS A 235 7.63 9.51 11.49
C HIS A 235 6.23 8.93 11.30
N LEU A 236 6.13 7.60 11.14
CA LEU A 236 4.84 6.92 11.18
C LEU A 236 4.11 7.19 12.51
N GLU A 237 4.78 6.92 13.65
CA GLU A 237 4.20 7.02 14.99
C GLU A 237 3.86 8.46 15.39
N GLU A 238 4.74 9.43 15.07
CA GLU A 238 4.62 10.81 15.53
C GLU A 238 3.78 11.70 14.59
N THR A 239 3.58 11.30 13.33
CA THR A 239 2.91 12.14 12.34
C THR A 239 1.75 11.44 11.64
N VAL A 240 1.97 10.28 11.01
CA VAL A 240 0.97 9.65 10.14
C VAL A 240 -0.19 9.07 10.94
N ILE A 241 0.11 8.28 11.98
CA ILE A 241 -0.91 7.67 12.84
C ILE A 241 -1.77 8.73 13.53
N PRO A 242 -1.22 9.77 14.20
CA PRO A 242 -2.02 10.83 14.81
C PRO A 242 -2.86 11.61 13.79
N SER A 243 -2.34 11.86 12.58
CA SER A 243 -3.09 12.51 11.51
C SER A 243 -4.27 11.66 11.06
N TRP A 244 -4.07 10.36 10.84
CA TRP A 244 -5.13 9.43 10.52
C TRP A 244 -6.18 9.33 11.64
N ALA A 245 -5.76 9.19 12.89
CA ALA A 245 -6.65 9.08 14.04
C ALA A 245 -7.59 10.27 14.21
N GLN A 246 -7.20 11.46 13.74
CA GLN A 246 -8.06 12.65 13.73
C GLN A 246 -9.11 12.62 12.60
N ARG A 247 -8.93 11.80 11.56
CA ARG A 247 -9.84 11.70 10.41
C ARG A 247 -10.95 10.67 10.61
N VAL A 248 -10.78 9.74 11.53
CA VAL A 248 -11.74 8.67 11.82
C VAL A 248 -12.43 8.88 13.16
N ASP A 249 -13.59 8.26 13.38
CA ASP A 249 -14.25 8.29 14.67
C ASP A 249 -13.49 7.46 15.71
N ALA A 250 -13.68 7.81 17.01
CA ALA A 250 -12.93 7.18 18.11
C ALA A 250 -13.08 5.65 18.14
N GLU A 251 -14.27 5.15 17.78
CA GLU A 251 -14.52 3.69 17.70
C GLU A 251 -13.58 2.99 16.73
N TRP A 252 -13.25 3.61 15.59
CA TRP A 252 -12.34 3.02 14.61
C TRP A 252 -10.87 3.06 15.09
N VAL A 253 -10.49 4.09 15.85
CA VAL A 253 -9.18 4.15 16.50
C VAL A 253 -9.05 3.06 17.55
N ASP A 254 -10.08 2.84 18.38
CA ASP A 254 -10.10 1.76 19.37
C ASP A 254 -9.95 0.39 18.68
N ARG A 255 -10.70 0.14 17.61
CA ARG A 255 -10.62 -1.10 16.84
C ARG A 255 -9.25 -1.29 16.16
N TRP A 256 -8.63 -0.22 15.69
CA TRP A 256 -7.28 -0.26 15.16
C TRP A 256 -6.26 -0.65 16.24
N ASN A 257 -6.38 -0.07 17.43
CA ASN A 257 -5.53 -0.40 18.58
C ASN A 257 -5.70 -1.86 19.03
N ASP A 258 -6.94 -2.38 18.99
CA ASP A 258 -7.25 -3.78 19.34
C ASP A 258 -6.75 -4.80 18.31
N THR A 259 -6.38 -4.37 17.11
CA THR A 259 -5.92 -5.22 16.00
C THR A 259 -4.48 -4.90 15.61
N ILE A 260 -4.25 -3.91 14.77
CA ILE A 260 -2.91 -3.52 14.30
C ILE A 260 -2.05 -3.05 15.46
N GLY A 261 -2.60 -2.23 16.36
CA GLY A 261 -1.90 -1.77 17.56
C GLY A 261 -1.44 -2.92 18.45
N ALA A 262 -2.29 -3.91 18.67
CA ALA A 262 -1.95 -5.09 19.46
C ALA A 262 -0.85 -5.95 18.81
N ALA A 263 -0.82 -6.07 17.48
CA ALA A 263 0.18 -6.84 16.75
C ALA A 263 1.53 -6.12 16.66
N THR A 264 1.51 -4.79 16.50
CA THR A 264 2.74 -3.98 16.29
C THR A 264 3.31 -3.41 17.60
N GLY A 265 2.50 -3.31 18.65
CA GLY A 265 2.85 -2.59 19.88
C GLY A 265 2.73 -1.07 19.77
N ILE A 266 2.23 -0.55 18.65
CA ILE A 266 2.02 0.88 18.40
C ILE A 266 0.62 1.27 18.89
N THR A 267 0.46 2.48 19.39
CA THR A 267 -0.84 2.99 19.85
C THR A 267 -1.23 4.25 19.08
N ALA A 268 -2.43 4.25 18.50
CA ALA A 268 -3.03 5.44 17.92
C ALA A 268 -3.77 6.23 19.01
N GLU A 269 -3.49 7.52 19.11
CA GLU A 269 -4.18 8.46 20.00
C GLU A 269 -4.87 9.54 19.15
N ARG A 270 -6.10 9.93 19.55
CA ARG A 270 -6.92 10.92 18.84
C ARG A 270 -6.73 12.34 19.37
#